data_fa5a01f30de2fe1a8643bd6c17d111aa
#
_entry.id   fa5a01f30de2fe1a8643bd6c17d111aa
#
_cell.length_a   1.000
_cell.length_b   1.000
_cell.length_c   1.000
_cell.angle_alpha   90.00
_cell.angle_beta   90.00
_cell.angle_gamma   90.00
#
_symmetry.space_group_name_H-M   'P 1'
#
loop_
_entity.id
_entity.type
_entity.pdbx_description
1 polymer ?
#
loop_
_entity_poly.entity_id
_entity_poly.type
_entity_poly.pdbx_seq_one_letter_code
_entity_poly.pdbx_strand_id
1 'polypeptide(L)'
;MNEHIDMKISGSSTMPGGEYGRVSISGAGKVQGSLKCEELHCSGASNVQGDVDCAGELCTSGAGKMAGSVRCGSLTASGTFSAQTVQVEGLASVSGSLRTEQALTADELRASGSLEAGSVHCRALRSSGSCRISGDIEAETAVLSGAVQIGGLLNAETVEISANRAVHISAIGGGTIRVLQKDTATVLGIFRTSPGCARIGSIEGDNIELENVEAEIVRGKYVRIGHGCRIGTVEFGENLE
;
A
#
# COMPACT_ATOMS: atom_id res chain seq x y z
N MET A 1 -16.70 -33.87 -4.86
CA MET A 1 -15.49 -33.02 -4.96
C MET A 1 -15.15 -32.97 -6.44
N ASN A 2 -15.29 -31.83 -7.11
CA ASN A 2 -14.80 -31.69 -8.48
C ASN A 2 -13.28 -31.55 -8.37
N GLU A 3 -12.53 -32.57 -8.81
CA GLU A 3 -11.07 -32.43 -8.97
C GLU A 3 -10.83 -31.41 -10.10
N HIS A 4 -10.41 -30.21 -9.76
CA HIS A 4 -9.96 -29.25 -10.75
C HIS A 4 -8.58 -29.67 -11.27
N ILE A 5 -8.39 -29.56 -12.58
CA ILE A 5 -7.12 -29.92 -13.23
C ILE A 5 -6.08 -28.84 -12.92
N ASP A 6 -4.88 -29.26 -12.51
CA ASP A 6 -3.75 -28.35 -12.35
C ASP A 6 -3.20 -27.88 -13.71
N MET A 7 -2.79 -26.61 -13.77
CA MET A 7 -2.20 -26.00 -14.97
C MET A 7 -0.74 -25.64 -14.73
N LYS A 8 0.14 -26.02 -15.63
CA LYS A 8 1.55 -25.64 -15.58
C LYS A 8 2.06 -25.13 -16.94
N ILE A 9 2.61 -23.92 -16.93
CA ILE A 9 3.28 -23.28 -18.07
C ILE A 9 4.76 -23.11 -17.76
N SER A 10 5.65 -23.83 -18.47
CA SER A 10 7.11 -23.74 -18.27
C SER A 10 7.85 -23.07 -19.43
N GLY A 11 7.21 -22.94 -20.60
CA GLY A 11 7.74 -22.25 -21.79
C GLY A 11 6.91 -21.05 -22.16
N SER A 12 6.91 -20.67 -23.45
CA SER A 12 6.02 -19.64 -24.00
C SER A 12 4.73 -20.31 -24.49
N SER A 13 3.61 -20.03 -23.86
CA SER A 13 2.32 -20.66 -24.20
C SER A 13 1.14 -19.71 -23.96
N THR A 14 0.12 -19.91 -24.77
CA THR A 14 -1.19 -19.24 -24.60
C THR A 14 -2.21 -20.30 -24.23
N MET A 15 -2.98 -20.05 -23.19
CA MET A 15 -4.02 -20.94 -22.69
C MET A 15 -5.38 -20.24 -22.60
N PRO A 16 -6.47 -20.97 -22.73
CA PRO A 16 -7.80 -20.41 -22.48
C PRO A 16 -7.96 -20.10 -20.98
N GLY A 17 -8.81 -19.13 -20.68
CA GLY A 17 -9.35 -18.97 -19.34
C GLY A 17 -10.18 -20.17 -18.91
N GLY A 18 -10.52 -20.26 -17.64
CA GLY A 18 -11.31 -21.37 -17.09
C GLY A 18 -11.10 -21.58 -15.61
N GLU A 19 -11.61 -22.72 -15.13
CA GLU A 19 -11.46 -23.15 -13.73
C GLU A 19 -10.37 -24.23 -13.61
N TYR A 20 -9.44 -24.02 -12.70
CA TYR A 20 -8.28 -24.87 -12.48
C TYR A 20 -8.05 -25.08 -10.98
N GLY A 21 -7.32 -26.12 -10.60
CA GLY A 21 -6.80 -26.29 -9.25
C GLY A 21 -5.62 -25.33 -9.01
N ARG A 22 -4.41 -25.85 -9.01
CA ARG A 22 -3.21 -25.03 -8.93
C ARG A 22 -2.75 -24.58 -10.32
N VAL A 23 -2.47 -23.28 -10.47
CA VAL A 23 -1.91 -22.67 -11.68
C VAL A 23 -0.48 -22.24 -11.43
N SER A 24 0.48 -22.74 -12.22
CA SER A 24 1.90 -22.41 -12.11
C SER A 24 2.43 -21.91 -13.45
N ILE A 25 2.89 -20.65 -13.49
CA ILE A 25 3.48 -20.01 -14.68
C ILE A 25 4.95 -19.68 -14.39
N SER A 26 5.86 -20.46 -14.94
CA SER A 26 7.31 -20.24 -14.79
C SER A 26 7.98 -19.67 -16.05
N GLY A 27 7.31 -19.72 -17.20
CA GLY A 27 7.76 -19.15 -18.46
C GLY A 27 7.02 -17.87 -18.83
N ALA A 28 6.79 -17.65 -20.11
CA ALA A 28 5.94 -16.57 -20.64
C ALA A 28 4.53 -17.10 -20.90
N GLY A 29 3.64 -16.95 -19.95
CA GLY A 29 2.27 -17.45 -20.03
C GLY A 29 1.26 -16.35 -20.35
N LYS A 30 0.40 -16.61 -21.34
CA LYS A 30 -0.76 -15.78 -21.64
C LYS A 30 -2.04 -16.57 -21.41
N VAL A 31 -2.93 -16.03 -20.57
CA VAL A 31 -4.26 -16.62 -20.33
C VAL A 31 -5.30 -15.74 -21.05
N GLN A 32 -6.06 -16.35 -21.97
CA GLN A 32 -7.12 -15.68 -22.73
C GLN A 32 -8.46 -15.83 -22.00
N GLY A 33 -8.93 -14.72 -21.39
CA GLY A 33 -10.14 -14.69 -20.58
C GLY A 33 -9.87 -14.74 -19.10
N SER A 34 -10.93 -14.93 -18.32
CA SER A 34 -10.88 -14.96 -16.86
C SER A 34 -10.33 -16.29 -16.33
N LEU A 35 -9.65 -16.22 -15.19
CA LEU A 35 -9.03 -17.36 -14.53
C LEU A 35 -9.64 -17.53 -13.14
N LYS A 36 -10.14 -18.74 -12.86
CA LYS A 36 -10.54 -19.13 -11.52
C LYS A 36 -9.66 -20.30 -11.06
N CYS A 37 -9.08 -20.21 -9.88
CA CYS A 37 -8.16 -21.22 -9.38
C CYS A 37 -8.12 -21.27 -7.85
N GLU A 38 -7.56 -22.36 -7.33
CA GLU A 38 -7.31 -22.50 -5.89
C GLU A 38 -6.03 -21.76 -5.49
N GLU A 39 -4.97 -21.88 -6.28
CA GLU A 39 -3.68 -21.22 -6.06
C GLU A 39 -3.09 -20.73 -7.40
N LEU A 40 -2.43 -19.57 -7.39
CA LEU A 40 -1.75 -19.01 -8.57
C LEU A 40 -0.31 -18.63 -8.25
N HIS A 41 0.65 -19.30 -8.88
CA HIS A 41 2.07 -19.01 -8.76
C HIS A 41 2.67 -18.53 -10.08
N CYS A 42 3.16 -17.29 -10.10
CA CYS A 42 3.79 -16.66 -11.27
C CYS A 42 5.25 -16.32 -10.98
N SER A 43 6.18 -17.14 -11.44
CA SER A 43 7.62 -16.84 -11.35
C SER A 43 8.20 -16.29 -12.66
N GLY A 44 7.51 -16.44 -13.78
CA GLY A 44 7.85 -15.89 -15.08
C GLY A 44 7.06 -14.61 -15.43
N ALA A 45 6.87 -14.39 -16.71
CA ALA A 45 6.01 -13.32 -17.23
C ALA A 45 4.59 -13.86 -17.44
N SER A 46 3.64 -13.41 -16.68
CA SER A 46 2.23 -13.81 -16.79
C SER A 46 1.36 -12.65 -17.26
N ASN A 47 0.47 -12.94 -18.19
CA ASN A 47 -0.50 -11.97 -18.70
C ASN A 47 -1.88 -12.63 -18.76
N VAL A 48 -2.78 -12.25 -17.87
CA VAL A 48 -4.17 -12.68 -17.86
C VAL A 48 -5.04 -11.58 -18.44
N GLN A 49 -5.82 -11.91 -19.48
CA GLN A 49 -6.61 -10.91 -20.21
C GLN A 49 -8.00 -10.65 -19.59
N GLY A 50 -8.39 -11.39 -18.58
CA GLY A 50 -9.65 -11.22 -17.83
C GLY A 50 -9.43 -11.07 -16.34
N ASP A 51 -10.49 -11.34 -15.58
CA ASP A 51 -10.45 -11.33 -14.13
C ASP A 51 -9.76 -12.56 -13.57
N VAL A 52 -9.21 -12.43 -12.37
CA VAL A 52 -8.59 -13.54 -11.63
C VAL A 52 -9.32 -13.73 -10.31
N ASP A 53 -9.89 -14.91 -10.11
CA ASP A 53 -10.51 -15.34 -8.86
C ASP A 53 -9.70 -16.52 -8.30
N CYS A 54 -8.85 -16.24 -7.32
CA CYS A 54 -7.97 -17.20 -6.68
C CYS A 54 -8.44 -17.45 -5.24
N ALA A 55 -9.02 -18.61 -4.96
CA ALA A 55 -9.56 -18.86 -3.63
C ALA A 55 -8.51 -18.81 -2.49
N GLY A 56 -7.27 -19.18 -2.79
CA GLY A 56 -6.16 -19.21 -1.85
C GLY A 56 -5.09 -18.16 -2.13
N GLU A 57 -3.84 -18.61 -2.24
CA GLU A 57 -2.69 -17.71 -2.41
C GLU A 57 -2.43 -17.36 -3.88
N LEU A 58 -2.22 -16.07 -4.13
CA LEU A 58 -1.64 -15.54 -5.34
C LEU A 58 -0.20 -15.09 -5.05
N CYS A 59 0.77 -15.79 -5.64
CA CYS A 59 2.19 -15.46 -5.48
C CYS A 59 2.80 -15.03 -6.82
N THR A 60 3.46 -13.87 -6.85
CA THR A 60 4.21 -13.42 -8.02
C THR A 60 5.62 -13.00 -7.65
N SER A 61 6.62 -13.68 -8.24
CA SER A 61 8.02 -13.28 -8.15
C SER A 61 8.58 -12.76 -9.48
N GLY A 62 7.87 -12.98 -10.57
CA GLY A 62 8.16 -12.46 -11.90
C GLY A 62 7.36 -11.19 -12.23
N ALA A 63 6.94 -11.07 -13.48
CA ALA A 63 6.08 -9.99 -13.95
C ALA A 63 4.66 -10.50 -14.17
N GLY A 64 3.73 -10.12 -13.31
CA GLY A 64 2.30 -10.42 -13.40
C GLY A 64 1.49 -9.22 -13.89
N LYS A 65 0.82 -9.39 -15.03
CA LYS A 65 -0.12 -8.41 -15.54
C LYS A 65 -1.51 -9.04 -15.64
N MET A 66 -2.44 -8.51 -14.87
CA MET A 66 -3.85 -8.90 -14.90
C MET A 66 -4.65 -7.73 -15.50
N ALA A 67 -5.33 -7.96 -16.61
CA ALA A 67 -6.04 -6.88 -17.29
C ALA A 67 -7.36 -6.50 -16.60
N GLY A 68 -7.91 -7.40 -15.79
CA GLY A 68 -9.14 -7.21 -15.04
C GLY A 68 -8.93 -7.06 -13.53
N SER A 69 -9.98 -7.39 -12.80
CA SER A 69 -10.01 -7.43 -11.35
C SER A 69 -9.35 -8.70 -10.82
N VAL A 70 -8.69 -8.58 -9.68
CA VAL A 70 -8.07 -9.71 -8.99
C VAL A 70 -8.72 -9.86 -7.62
N ARG A 71 -9.19 -11.06 -7.32
CA ARG A 71 -9.64 -11.47 -5.99
C ARG A 71 -8.81 -12.65 -5.54
N CYS A 72 -8.31 -12.62 -4.30
CA CYS A 72 -7.56 -13.73 -3.72
C CYS A 72 -7.66 -13.78 -2.19
N GLY A 73 -7.38 -14.95 -1.62
CA GLY A 73 -7.30 -15.13 -0.17
C GLY A 73 -6.09 -14.39 0.42
N SER A 74 -4.91 -14.53 -0.20
CA SER A 74 -3.69 -13.79 0.15
C SER A 74 -2.88 -13.45 -1.10
N LEU A 75 -2.09 -12.35 -1.03
CA LEU A 75 -1.24 -11.88 -2.12
C LEU A 75 0.21 -11.74 -1.64
N THR A 76 1.13 -12.37 -2.36
CA THR A 76 2.58 -12.17 -2.18
C THR A 76 3.18 -11.67 -3.49
N ALA A 77 3.61 -10.40 -3.52
CA ALA A 77 4.22 -9.77 -4.70
C ALA A 77 5.68 -9.37 -4.43
N SER A 78 6.60 -10.23 -4.87
CA SER A 78 8.05 -9.96 -4.80
C SER A 78 8.59 -9.37 -6.11
N GLY A 79 7.94 -9.64 -7.25
CA GLY A 79 8.23 -9.06 -8.55
C GLY A 79 7.38 -7.83 -8.86
N THR A 80 7.00 -7.69 -10.11
CA THR A 80 6.07 -6.64 -10.55
C THR A 80 4.69 -7.22 -10.75
N PHE A 81 3.70 -6.63 -10.11
CA PHE A 81 2.30 -7.04 -10.23
C PHE A 81 1.43 -5.84 -10.59
N SER A 82 0.58 -6.00 -11.58
CA SER A 82 -0.37 -4.96 -11.98
C SER A 82 -1.75 -5.54 -12.27
N ALA A 83 -2.79 -4.82 -11.82
CA ALA A 83 -4.20 -5.16 -12.05
C ALA A 83 -5.05 -3.90 -12.11
N GLN A 84 -6.30 -4.04 -12.54
CA GLN A 84 -7.25 -2.93 -12.50
C GLN A 84 -7.72 -2.66 -11.06
N THR A 85 -8.21 -3.70 -10.40
CA THR A 85 -8.54 -3.70 -8.96
C THR A 85 -7.93 -4.92 -8.30
N VAL A 86 -7.63 -4.81 -7.01
CA VAL A 86 -7.12 -5.94 -6.21
C VAL A 86 -7.92 -6.03 -4.93
N GLN A 87 -8.50 -7.19 -4.68
CA GLN A 87 -9.20 -7.52 -3.45
C GLN A 87 -8.56 -8.75 -2.81
N VAL A 88 -7.99 -8.58 -1.64
CA VAL A 88 -7.34 -9.62 -0.84
C VAL A 88 -8.14 -9.81 0.44
N GLU A 89 -8.58 -11.03 0.74
CA GLU A 89 -9.37 -11.28 1.95
C GLU A 89 -8.52 -11.19 3.24
N GLY A 90 -7.24 -11.57 3.13
CA GLY A 90 -6.29 -11.55 4.23
C GLY A 90 -5.11 -10.61 4.00
N LEU A 91 -3.89 -11.16 4.04
CA LEU A 91 -2.64 -10.40 3.92
C LEU A 91 -2.24 -10.16 2.47
N ALA A 92 -1.98 -8.90 2.14
CA ALA A 92 -1.27 -8.48 0.95
C ALA A 92 0.17 -8.07 1.32
N SER A 93 1.17 -8.84 0.87
CA SER A 93 2.59 -8.59 1.12
C SER A 93 3.31 -8.18 -0.16
N VAL A 94 3.86 -6.97 -0.19
CA VAL A 94 4.51 -6.38 -1.37
C VAL A 94 5.96 -6.03 -1.03
N SER A 95 6.89 -6.79 -1.54
CA SER A 95 8.32 -6.45 -1.48
C SER A 95 8.88 -5.96 -2.82
N GLY A 96 8.21 -6.28 -3.93
CA GLY A 96 8.48 -5.76 -5.25
C GLY A 96 7.69 -4.50 -5.59
N SER A 97 6.98 -4.51 -6.70
CA SER A 97 6.12 -3.41 -7.14
C SER A 97 4.68 -3.90 -7.34
N LEU A 98 3.74 -3.26 -6.68
CA LEU A 98 2.31 -3.46 -6.89
C LEU A 98 1.70 -2.17 -7.44
N ARG A 99 0.99 -2.31 -8.56
CA ARG A 99 0.24 -1.21 -9.17
C ARG A 99 -1.20 -1.63 -9.41
N THR A 100 -2.14 -0.85 -8.87
CA THR A 100 -3.56 -0.95 -9.22
C THR A 100 -4.04 0.37 -9.81
N GLU A 101 -4.85 0.29 -10.85
CA GLU A 101 -5.42 1.50 -11.47
C GLU A 101 -6.51 2.13 -10.60
N GLN A 102 -7.27 1.30 -9.89
CA GLN A 102 -8.39 1.70 -9.06
C GLN A 102 -8.12 1.33 -7.59
N ALA A 103 -8.99 0.53 -6.99
CA ALA A 103 -8.94 0.21 -5.57
C ALA A 103 -8.08 -1.00 -5.25
N LEU A 104 -7.39 -0.92 -4.12
CA LEU A 104 -6.75 -2.03 -3.42
C LEU A 104 -7.44 -2.22 -2.07
N THR A 105 -8.04 -3.38 -1.88
CA THR A 105 -8.68 -3.76 -0.62
C THR A 105 -7.98 -4.97 -0.01
N ALA A 106 -7.67 -4.94 1.29
CA ALA A 106 -7.07 -6.06 2.02
C ALA A 106 -7.45 -6.00 3.50
N ASP A 107 -7.36 -7.12 4.23
CA ASP A 107 -7.41 -7.03 5.69
C ASP A 107 -6.12 -6.37 6.21
N GLU A 108 -4.96 -6.89 5.83
CA GLU A 108 -3.67 -6.32 6.16
C GLU A 108 -2.84 -6.08 4.89
N LEU A 109 -2.26 -4.87 4.76
CA LEU A 109 -1.39 -4.49 3.66
C LEU A 109 0.01 -4.14 4.16
N ARG A 110 1.02 -4.91 3.75
CA ARG A 110 2.43 -4.69 4.05
C ARG A 110 3.21 -4.40 2.78
N ALA A 111 3.78 -3.20 2.67
CA ALA A 111 4.57 -2.81 1.51
C ALA A 111 5.97 -2.33 1.92
N SER A 112 6.99 -3.08 1.55
CA SER A 112 8.40 -2.66 1.69
C SER A 112 9.01 -2.19 0.36
N GLY A 113 8.38 -2.53 -0.76
CA GLY A 113 8.75 -2.10 -2.11
C GLY A 113 7.97 -0.86 -2.57
N SER A 114 7.45 -0.90 -3.79
CA SER A 114 6.63 0.17 -4.37
C SER A 114 5.16 -0.20 -4.39
N LEU A 115 4.33 0.63 -3.81
CA LEU A 115 2.88 0.54 -3.84
C LEU A 115 2.31 1.73 -4.59
N GLU A 116 1.54 1.48 -5.65
CA GLU A 116 0.80 2.49 -6.40
C GLU A 116 -0.66 2.05 -6.56
N ALA A 117 -1.61 2.87 -6.10
CA ALA A 117 -3.03 2.57 -6.20
C ALA A 117 -3.89 3.83 -6.39
N GLY A 118 -5.10 3.63 -6.91
CA GLY A 118 -6.12 4.68 -6.96
C GLY A 118 -6.60 5.03 -5.55
N SER A 119 -7.04 4.02 -4.80
CA SER A 119 -7.41 4.12 -3.38
C SER A 119 -7.03 2.85 -2.63
N VAL A 120 -6.94 2.94 -1.30
CA VAL A 120 -6.64 1.81 -0.42
C VAL A 120 -7.69 1.73 0.69
N HIS A 121 -8.23 0.53 0.89
CA HIS A 121 -9.09 0.23 2.03
C HIS A 121 -8.57 -1.02 2.72
N CYS A 122 -8.21 -0.91 4.01
CA CYS A 122 -7.69 -2.04 4.77
C CYS A 122 -7.85 -1.80 6.28
N ARG A 123 -7.80 -2.88 7.06
CA ARG A 123 -7.75 -2.75 8.52
C ARG A 123 -6.37 -2.21 8.96
N ALA A 124 -5.28 -2.75 8.43
CA ALA A 124 -3.94 -2.32 8.82
C ALA A 124 -3.04 -2.09 7.61
N LEU A 125 -2.48 -0.89 7.50
CA LEU A 125 -1.50 -0.50 6.49
C LEU A 125 -0.12 -0.31 7.12
N ARG A 126 0.88 -1.02 6.58
CA ARG A 126 2.30 -0.79 6.90
C ARG A 126 3.09 -0.60 5.62
N SER A 127 3.65 0.59 5.42
CA SER A 127 4.49 0.88 4.26
C SER A 127 5.84 1.45 4.69
N SER A 128 6.91 0.85 4.20
CA SER A 128 8.29 1.32 4.47
C SER A 128 9.06 1.71 3.19
N GLY A 129 8.50 1.44 2.02
CA GLY A 129 9.09 1.78 0.73
C GLY A 129 8.52 3.06 0.12
N SER A 130 8.11 2.98 -1.13
CA SER A 130 7.39 4.06 -1.83
C SER A 130 5.90 3.77 -1.84
N CYS A 131 5.11 4.68 -1.31
CA CYS A 131 3.65 4.60 -1.28
C CYS A 131 3.07 5.79 -2.04
N ARG A 132 2.43 5.52 -3.17
CA ARG A 132 1.76 6.56 -3.98
C ARG A 132 0.31 6.18 -4.20
N ILE A 133 -0.58 6.92 -3.55
CA ILE A 133 -2.03 6.73 -3.68
C ILE A 133 -2.63 8.02 -4.24
N SER A 134 -3.34 7.93 -5.35
CA SER A 134 -3.89 9.12 -6.00
C SER A 134 -5.17 9.65 -5.33
N GLY A 135 -5.93 8.79 -4.70
CA GLY A 135 -7.14 9.11 -3.93
C GLY A 135 -6.94 8.88 -2.43
N ASP A 136 -7.92 8.24 -1.80
CA ASP A 136 -8.02 8.11 -0.36
C ASP A 136 -7.43 6.81 0.17
N ILE A 137 -7.02 6.86 1.44
CA ILE A 137 -6.70 5.69 2.25
C ILE A 137 -7.65 5.65 3.44
N GLU A 138 -8.29 4.51 3.64
CA GLU A 138 -9.13 4.23 4.79
C GLU A 138 -8.61 3.00 5.51
N ALA A 139 -8.30 3.15 6.81
CA ALA A 139 -7.73 2.09 7.63
C ALA A 139 -8.13 2.24 9.11
N GLU A 140 -7.93 1.20 9.94
CA GLU A 140 -7.91 1.36 11.40
C GLU A 140 -6.54 1.84 11.86
N THR A 141 -5.48 1.29 11.27
CA THR A 141 -4.09 1.67 11.60
C THR A 141 -3.28 1.88 10.34
N ALA A 142 -2.61 3.02 10.24
CA ALA A 142 -1.70 3.35 9.15
C ALA A 142 -0.30 3.70 9.69
N VAL A 143 0.70 2.87 9.38
CA VAL A 143 2.11 3.09 9.73
C VAL A 143 2.91 3.29 8.46
N LEU A 144 3.35 4.52 8.22
CA LEU A 144 4.01 4.92 6.98
C LEU A 144 5.44 5.40 7.24
N SER A 145 6.38 4.84 6.52
CA SER A 145 7.76 5.30 6.49
C SER A 145 8.29 5.22 5.06
N GLY A 146 9.28 6.02 4.72
CA GLY A 146 9.78 6.10 3.35
C GLY A 146 9.16 7.25 2.56
N ALA A 147 9.03 7.10 1.25
CA ALA A 147 8.45 8.13 0.39
C ALA A 147 6.93 7.93 0.31
N VAL A 148 6.16 8.93 0.74
CA VAL A 148 4.69 8.85 0.81
C VAL A 148 4.08 9.99 0.00
N GLN A 149 3.18 9.64 -0.91
CA GLN A 149 2.38 10.61 -1.65
C GLN A 149 0.92 10.15 -1.65
N ILE A 150 0.03 10.94 -1.01
CA ILE A 150 -1.40 10.66 -0.95
C ILE A 150 -2.13 11.89 -1.46
N GLY A 151 -2.87 11.73 -2.57
CA GLY A 151 -3.57 12.81 -3.23
C GLY A 151 -4.90 13.17 -2.57
N GLY A 152 -5.46 12.28 -1.78
CA GLY A 152 -6.72 12.43 -1.04
C GLY A 152 -6.55 12.46 0.47
N LEU A 153 -7.56 11.93 1.16
CA LEU A 153 -7.60 11.81 2.61
C LEU A 153 -6.96 10.49 3.08
N LEU A 154 -6.05 10.58 4.04
CA LEU A 154 -5.64 9.46 4.87
C LEU A 154 -6.50 9.45 6.13
N ASN A 155 -7.44 8.55 6.23
CA ASN A 155 -8.33 8.39 7.37
C ASN A 155 -8.03 7.10 8.12
N ALA A 156 -7.62 7.20 9.39
CA ALA A 156 -7.40 6.02 10.23
C ALA A 156 -7.49 6.39 11.71
N GLU A 157 -7.95 5.44 12.56
CA GLU A 157 -7.98 5.64 14.01
C GLU A 157 -6.59 5.94 14.57
N THR A 158 -5.57 5.25 14.07
CA THR A 158 -4.17 5.51 14.44
C THR A 158 -3.33 5.74 13.18
N VAL A 159 -2.67 6.90 13.11
CA VAL A 159 -1.75 7.28 12.03
C VAL A 159 -0.36 7.51 12.62
N GLU A 160 0.63 6.75 12.16
CA GLU A 160 2.04 6.95 12.48
C GLU A 160 2.85 7.19 11.20
N ILE A 161 3.48 8.35 11.08
CA ILE A 161 4.30 8.70 9.92
C ILE A 161 5.72 9.03 10.37
N SER A 162 6.69 8.33 9.79
CA SER A 162 8.11 8.66 9.97
C SER A 162 8.59 9.57 8.85
N ALA A 163 8.73 10.87 9.13
CA ALA A 163 9.06 11.91 8.16
C ALA A 163 10.57 11.96 7.80
N ASN A 164 11.15 10.82 7.42
CA ASN A 164 12.57 10.73 7.05
C ASN A 164 12.84 10.96 5.56
N ARG A 165 11.81 11.02 4.75
CA ARG A 165 11.83 11.24 3.30
C ARG A 165 10.70 12.19 2.89
N ALA A 166 10.56 12.44 1.60
CA ALA A 166 9.47 13.27 1.10
C ALA A 166 8.11 12.62 1.43
N VAL A 167 7.33 13.32 2.24
CA VAL A 167 5.95 12.97 2.58
C VAL A 167 5.06 14.10 2.09
N HIS A 168 4.09 13.78 1.23
CA HIS A 168 3.10 14.73 0.73
C HIS A 168 1.71 14.11 0.86
N ILE A 169 0.86 14.70 1.68
CA ILE A 169 -0.49 14.19 1.94
C ILE A 169 -1.45 15.38 1.89
N SER A 170 -2.55 15.25 1.17
CA SER A 170 -3.54 16.33 1.07
C SER A 170 -4.25 16.57 2.39
N ALA A 171 -4.71 15.50 3.05
CA ALA A 171 -5.38 15.60 4.34
C ALA A 171 -5.16 14.34 5.18
N ILE A 172 -5.12 14.51 6.51
CA ILE A 172 -5.10 13.39 7.47
C ILE A 172 -6.26 13.59 8.45
N GLY A 173 -7.05 12.54 8.66
CA GLY A 173 -8.09 12.43 9.68
C GLY A 173 -7.86 11.22 10.58
N GLY A 174 -8.15 11.34 11.88
CA GLY A 174 -8.06 10.18 12.77
C GLY A 174 -8.15 10.49 14.25
N GLY A 175 -8.15 9.45 15.08
CA GLY A 175 -8.14 9.59 16.54
C GLY A 175 -6.77 10.01 17.07
N THR A 176 -5.74 9.25 16.75
CA THR A 176 -4.35 9.54 17.16
C THR A 176 -3.44 9.69 15.95
N ILE A 177 -2.82 10.85 15.80
CA ILE A 177 -1.96 11.19 14.66
C ILE A 177 -0.58 11.56 15.17
N ARG A 178 0.44 10.79 14.78
CA ARG A 178 1.85 11.02 15.09
C ARG A 178 2.65 11.15 13.82
N VAL A 179 3.21 12.32 13.57
CA VAL A 179 4.14 12.58 12.48
C VAL A 179 5.46 12.98 13.09
N LEU A 180 6.37 12.03 13.20
CA LEU A 180 7.62 12.21 13.94
C LEU A 180 8.82 11.97 13.04
N GLN A 181 9.93 12.64 13.33
CA GLN A 181 11.21 12.32 12.74
C GLN A 181 11.85 11.17 13.54
N LYS A 182 12.11 10.02 12.91
CA LYS A 182 12.98 9.03 13.52
C LYS A 182 14.43 9.50 13.41
N ASP A 183 15.09 9.71 14.54
CA ASP A 183 16.52 9.90 14.56
C ASP A 183 17.20 8.66 13.97
N THR A 184 17.77 8.79 12.79
CA THR A 184 18.71 7.81 12.27
C THR A 184 19.97 7.97 13.13
N ALA A 185 20.16 7.09 14.09
CA ALA A 185 21.38 7.02 14.89
C ALA A 185 22.59 7.00 13.93
N THR A 186 23.36 8.08 13.97
CA THR A 186 24.54 8.27 13.14
C THR A 186 25.65 7.35 13.66
N VAL A 187 25.78 6.17 13.08
CA VAL A 187 27.01 5.42 13.19
C VAL A 187 28.04 6.14 12.30
N LEU A 188 29.00 6.82 12.92
CA LEU A 188 30.14 7.51 12.27
C LEU A 188 29.93 8.91 11.66
N GLY A 189 28.98 9.73 12.08
CA GLY A 189 29.07 11.20 11.90
C GLY A 189 29.16 11.78 10.46
N ILE A 190 29.05 10.98 9.39
CA ILE A 190 29.41 11.38 8.03
C ILE A 190 28.24 11.66 7.12
N PHE A 191 27.04 11.21 7.41
CA PHE A 191 25.85 11.49 6.59
C PHE A 191 24.75 12.20 7.39
N ARG A 192 24.78 13.52 7.41
CA ARG A 192 23.61 14.33 7.68
C ARG A 192 22.72 14.29 6.46
N THR A 193 21.78 13.36 6.39
CA THR A 193 20.63 13.55 5.49
C THR A 193 19.85 14.74 6.03
N SER A 194 19.57 15.73 5.19
CA SER A 194 18.69 16.83 5.57
C SER A 194 17.38 16.24 6.08
N PRO A 195 16.87 16.71 7.22
CA PRO A 195 15.61 16.20 7.75
C PRO A 195 14.52 16.33 6.69
N GLY A 196 13.81 15.24 6.40
CA GLY A 196 12.66 15.27 5.53
C GLY A 196 11.57 16.12 6.21
N CYS A 197 10.97 17.04 5.48
CA CYS A 197 9.80 17.77 5.94
C CYS A 197 8.55 17.08 5.37
N ALA A 198 7.60 16.74 6.22
CA ALA A 198 6.30 16.27 5.78
C ALA A 198 5.43 17.47 5.43
N ARG A 199 4.91 17.48 4.19
CA ARG A 199 3.96 18.50 3.74
C ARG A 199 2.56 17.90 3.76
N ILE A 200 1.68 18.47 4.56
CA ILE A 200 0.32 18.00 4.77
C ILE A 200 -0.60 19.20 4.69
N GLY A 201 -1.64 19.13 3.86
CA GLY A 201 -2.58 20.26 3.72
C GLY A 201 -3.34 20.48 5.02
N SER A 202 -4.10 19.50 5.48
CA SER A 202 -4.85 19.57 6.73
C SER A 202 -4.67 18.33 7.61
N ILE A 203 -4.71 18.54 8.92
CA ILE A 203 -4.62 17.48 9.92
C ILE A 203 -5.76 17.68 10.92
N GLU A 204 -6.59 16.65 11.11
CA GLU A 204 -7.72 16.70 12.04
C GLU A 204 -7.78 15.41 12.87
N GLY A 205 -7.80 15.54 14.21
CA GLY A 205 -7.82 14.37 15.11
C GLY A 205 -7.99 14.74 16.57
N ASP A 206 -8.13 13.71 17.42
CA ASP A 206 -8.22 13.95 18.85
C ASP A 206 -6.85 14.24 19.48
N ASN A 207 -5.86 13.40 19.22
CA ASN A 207 -4.50 13.51 19.75
C ASN A 207 -3.50 13.65 18.61
N ILE A 208 -2.84 14.78 18.52
CA ILE A 208 -1.95 15.12 17.42
C ILE A 208 -0.55 15.45 17.96
N GLU A 209 0.47 14.74 17.45
CA GLU A 209 1.88 14.99 17.78
C GLU A 209 2.68 15.16 16.49
N LEU A 210 3.31 16.33 16.29
CA LEU A 210 3.96 16.71 15.04
C LEU A 210 5.41 17.12 15.26
N GLU A 211 6.32 16.64 14.40
CA GLU A 211 7.70 17.10 14.27
C GLU A 211 8.09 17.22 12.79
N ASN A 212 8.76 18.31 12.42
CA ASN A 212 9.18 18.58 11.04
C ASN A 212 8.03 18.50 10.02
N VAL A 213 6.91 19.12 10.34
CA VAL A 213 5.69 19.17 9.53
C VAL A 213 5.43 20.57 9.03
N GLU A 214 5.12 20.70 7.73
CA GLU A 214 4.53 21.88 7.13
C GLU A 214 3.06 21.58 6.85
N ALA A 215 2.14 22.33 7.48
CA ALA A 215 0.70 22.15 7.33
C ALA A 215 -0.02 23.48 7.25
N GLU A 216 -1.12 23.54 6.47
CA GLU A 216 -1.94 24.75 6.39
C GLU A 216 -2.80 24.89 7.64
N ILE A 217 -3.42 23.81 8.09
CA ILE A 217 -4.31 23.80 9.26
C ILE A 217 -4.18 22.49 10.06
N VAL A 218 -4.19 22.64 11.38
CA VAL A 218 -4.21 21.53 12.35
C VAL A 218 -5.37 21.75 13.31
N ARG A 219 -6.25 20.77 13.44
CA ARG A 219 -7.39 20.77 14.36
C ARG A 219 -7.34 19.57 15.27
N GLY A 220 -7.38 19.78 16.59
CA GLY A 220 -7.35 18.67 17.55
C GLY A 220 -7.85 19.03 18.93
N LYS A 221 -8.13 18.04 19.76
CA LYS A 221 -8.41 18.25 21.19
C LYS A 221 -7.11 18.52 21.93
N TYR A 222 -6.12 17.63 21.71
CA TYR A 222 -4.78 17.73 22.28
C TYR A 222 -3.78 17.81 21.13
N VAL A 223 -3.07 18.94 21.03
CA VAL A 223 -2.13 19.20 19.94
C VAL A 223 -0.76 19.51 20.52
N ARG A 224 0.24 18.69 20.18
CA ARG A 224 1.65 18.88 20.51
C ARG A 224 2.45 19.17 19.27
N ILE A 225 3.08 20.34 19.23
CA ILE A 225 3.88 20.82 18.11
C ILE A 225 5.34 20.86 18.54
N GLY A 226 6.14 19.89 18.05
CA GLY A 226 7.56 19.81 18.27
C GLY A 226 8.37 20.69 17.33
N HIS A 227 9.67 20.45 17.28
CA HIS A 227 10.61 21.23 16.51
C HIS A 227 10.41 21.10 14.98
N GLY A 228 10.80 22.11 14.24
CA GLY A 228 10.82 22.10 12.77
C GLY A 228 9.45 22.21 12.11
N CYS A 229 8.37 22.44 12.85
CA CYS A 229 7.03 22.61 12.30
C CYS A 229 6.79 24.02 11.76
N ARG A 230 6.02 24.11 10.67
CA ARG A 230 5.48 25.36 10.09
C ARG A 230 3.99 25.16 9.86
N ILE A 231 3.16 25.73 10.70
CA ILE A 231 1.71 25.54 10.67
C ILE A 231 1.03 26.88 10.50
N GLY A 232 0.14 26.99 9.51
CA GLY A 232 -0.60 28.22 9.22
C GLY A 232 -1.61 28.55 10.31
N THR A 233 -2.46 27.59 10.67
CA THR A 233 -3.51 27.74 11.68
C THR A 233 -3.58 26.52 12.59
N VAL A 234 -3.72 26.75 13.89
CA VAL A 234 -3.94 25.68 14.89
C VAL A 234 -5.25 25.98 15.62
N GLU A 235 -6.15 25.02 15.57
CA GLU A 235 -7.41 25.03 16.33
C GLU A 235 -7.37 23.87 17.33
N PHE A 236 -7.45 24.17 18.62
CA PHE A 236 -7.37 23.16 19.68
C PHE A 236 -8.50 23.33 20.68
N GLY A 237 -9.00 22.20 21.21
CA GLY A 237 -10.12 22.20 22.15
C GLY A 237 -9.72 22.27 23.62
N GLU A 238 -8.65 21.56 24.02
CA GLU A 238 -8.29 21.37 25.42
C GLU A 238 -6.86 21.77 25.75
N ASN A 239 -5.86 21.40 24.96
CA ASN A 239 -4.46 21.71 25.25
C ASN A 239 -3.62 21.89 23.97
N LEU A 240 -2.68 22.83 24.02
CA LEU A 240 -1.65 23.08 23.01
C LEU A 240 -0.27 23.12 23.71
N GLU A 241 0.66 22.25 23.28
CA GLU A 241 2.06 22.20 23.72
C GLU A 241 3.04 22.42 22.58
#